data_e375ac770a52acd0b81707ae18a2496b
#
_entry.id   e375ac770a52acd0b81707ae18a2496b
#
_cell.length_a   1.000
_cell.length_b   1.000
_cell.length_c   1.000
_cell.angle_alpha   90.00
_cell.angle_beta   90.00
_cell.angle_gamma   90.00
#
_symmetry.space_group_name_H-M   'P 1'
#
loop_
_entity.id
_entity.type
_entity.pdbx_description
1 polymer ?
#
loop_
_entity_poly.entity_id
_entity_poly.type
_entity_poly.pdbx_seq_one_letter_code
_entity_poly.pdbx_strand_id
1 'polypeptide(L)'
;MDSIPSLICDQILQDHITANLEDFSAKSIAAQENGRAAVAVTIVNVSDDPGVYGSKLEGNRANSSLILTRRASKLSNHAGQWAFPGGRMDKGETPEDTALRELKEEVGLLLGKDRIIGRLDDFATRSGFVITPVVLWGGTNVQFSRNPAEVASIHRIPIREFLREDAPILEQIPESENPVLRMPVGSSWIAAPTAAIIYQFREVGILGKQTRVAHYEQPYFAWR
;
A
#
# COMPACT_ATOMS: atom_id res chain seq x y z
N MET A 1 -2.11 18.02 19.31
CA MET A 1 -2.31 17.70 17.87
C MET A 1 -0.94 17.42 17.32
N ASP A 2 -0.66 16.17 17.01
CA ASP A 2 0.61 15.79 16.39
C ASP A 2 0.68 16.48 15.03
N SER A 3 1.69 17.31 14.82
CA SER A 3 1.84 18.06 13.57
C SER A 3 2.12 17.10 12.43
N ILE A 4 1.28 17.10 11.39
CA ILE A 4 1.54 16.35 10.16
C ILE A 4 2.88 16.87 9.59
N PRO A 5 3.84 15.98 9.27
CA PRO A 5 5.12 16.38 8.68
C PRO A 5 4.92 17.02 7.30
N SER A 6 5.95 17.70 6.80
CA SER A 6 5.98 18.09 5.39
C SER A 6 5.87 16.83 4.52
N LEU A 7 4.96 16.83 3.55
CA LEU A 7 4.75 15.70 2.63
C LEU A 7 5.49 15.88 1.30
N ILE A 8 6.51 16.74 1.26
CA ILE A 8 7.39 16.86 0.10
C ILE A 8 8.19 15.56 -0.04
N CYS A 9 8.29 15.03 -1.25
CA CYS A 9 9.02 13.80 -1.55
C CYS A 9 10.54 14.09 -1.60
N ASP A 10 11.13 14.27 -0.43
CA ASP A 10 12.53 14.61 -0.22
C ASP A 10 13.19 13.75 0.86
N GLN A 11 14.47 14.00 1.12
CA GLN A 11 15.23 13.27 2.13
C GLN A 11 14.66 13.44 3.54
N ILE A 12 14.09 14.62 3.87
CA ILE A 12 13.54 14.90 5.20
C ILE A 12 12.32 13.98 5.48
N LEU A 13 11.43 13.83 4.50
CA LEU A 13 10.30 12.92 4.63
C LEU A 13 10.76 11.45 4.66
N GLN A 14 11.76 11.09 3.85
CA GLN A 14 12.32 9.74 3.87
C GLN A 14 12.87 9.39 5.24
N ASP A 15 13.71 10.26 5.82
CA ASP A 15 14.31 10.06 7.14
C ASP A 15 13.24 9.97 8.24
N HIS A 16 12.21 10.83 8.17
CA HIS A 16 11.08 10.81 9.08
C HIS A 16 10.33 9.47 9.06
N ILE A 17 9.98 8.98 7.86
CA ILE A 17 9.27 7.69 7.71
C ILE A 17 10.16 6.53 8.15
N THR A 18 11.44 6.56 7.79
CA THR A 18 12.40 5.51 8.17
C THR A 18 12.52 5.40 9.68
N ALA A 19 12.72 6.53 10.38
CA ALA A 19 12.80 6.56 11.84
C ALA A 19 11.54 6.02 12.51
N ASN A 20 10.34 6.38 12.00
CA ASN A 20 9.08 5.88 12.52
C ASN A 20 8.92 4.36 12.30
N LEU A 21 9.39 3.84 11.16
CA LEU A 21 9.34 2.40 10.87
C LEU A 21 10.36 1.61 11.68
N GLU A 22 11.52 2.17 11.98
CA GLU A 22 12.54 1.59 12.86
C GLU A 22 12.03 1.48 14.33
N ASP A 23 11.32 2.51 14.81
CA ASP A 23 10.69 2.49 16.14
C ASP A 23 9.49 1.52 16.21
N PHE A 24 8.90 1.19 15.06
CA PHE A 24 7.77 0.27 14.95
C PHE A 24 8.23 -1.17 14.80
N SER A 25 8.16 -1.96 15.86
CA SER A 25 8.44 -3.39 15.79
C SER A 25 7.36 -4.12 15.00
N ALA A 26 7.54 -4.26 13.68
CA ALA A 26 6.61 -4.95 12.80
C ALA A 26 6.42 -6.42 13.22
N LYS A 27 5.16 -6.87 13.30
CA LYS A 27 4.80 -8.24 13.71
C LYS A 27 4.70 -9.16 12.51
N SER A 28 5.38 -10.30 12.59
CA SER A 28 5.27 -11.37 11.62
C SER A 28 4.27 -12.43 12.08
N ILE A 29 3.52 -13.00 11.14
CA ILE A 29 2.55 -14.07 11.36
C ILE A 29 3.08 -15.35 10.70
N ALA A 30 2.81 -16.51 11.28
CA ALA A 30 3.11 -17.80 10.64
C ALA A 30 2.34 -17.94 9.32
N ALA A 31 2.93 -18.64 8.33
CA ALA A 31 2.28 -18.89 7.06
C ALA A 31 0.95 -19.63 7.26
N GLN A 32 -0.06 -19.25 6.47
CA GLN A 32 -1.36 -19.92 6.41
C GLN A 32 -1.44 -20.87 5.21
N GLU A 33 -2.61 -21.49 4.98
CA GLU A 33 -2.85 -22.53 3.97
C GLU A 33 -2.39 -22.14 2.55
N ASN A 34 -2.68 -20.91 2.13
CA ASN A 34 -2.32 -20.41 0.80
C ASN A 34 -0.93 -19.77 0.73
N GLY A 35 -0.19 -19.79 1.85
CA GLY A 35 1.20 -19.35 1.91
C GLY A 35 1.36 -17.85 2.18
N ARG A 36 2.48 -17.31 1.71
CA ARG A 36 2.86 -15.92 1.93
C ARG A 36 2.84 -15.13 0.62
N ALA A 37 2.55 -13.85 0.77
CA ALA A 37 2.64 -12.85 -0.29
C ALA A 37 3.38 -11.62 0.25
N ALA A 38 3.90 -10.79 -0.64
CA ALA A 38 4.43 -9.49 -0.26
C ALA A 38 3.89 -8.41 -1.19
N VAL A 39 3.76 -7.20 -0.66
CA VAL A 39 3.33 -6.03 -1.42
C VAL A 39 4.29 -4.87 -1.24
N ALA A 40 4.46 -4.08 -2.30
CA ALA A 40 5.34 -2.93 -2.36
C ALA A 40 4.58 -1.63 -2.00
N VAL A 41 4.71 -1.15 -0.77
CA VAL A 41 4.21 0.16 -0.34
C VAL A 41 5.24 1.21 -0.77
N THR A 42 5.14 1.66 -2.02
CA THR A 42 6.18 2.49 -2.66
C THR A 42 5.80 3.96 -2.63
N ILE A 43 6.70 4.78 -2.06
CA ILE A 43 6.56 6.24 -1.97
C ILE A 43 7.30 6.88 -3.14
N VAL A 44 6.59 7.71 -3.91
CA VAL A 44 7.14 8.48 -5.03
C VAL A 44 6.57 9.89 -5.02
N ASN A 45 7.14 10.80 -5.82
CA ASN A 45 6.53 12.12 -6.00
C ASN A 45 5.22 12.03 -6.81
N VAL A 46 4.33 13.00 -6.62
CA VAL A 46 3.21 13.26 -7.55
C VAL A 46 3.77 13.70 -8.89
N SER A 47 3.18 13.24 -10.00
CA SER A 47 3.63 13.59 -11.35
C SER A 47 2.42 13.65 -12.29
N ASP A 48 2.56 14.40 -13.39
CA ASP A 48 1.57 14.53 -14.46
C ASP A 48 1.78 13.51 -15.60
N ASP A 49 2.42 12.37 -15.33
CA ASP A 49 2.69 11.35 -16.36
C ASP A 49 1.39 10.91 -17.06
N PRO A 50 1.33 10.97 -18.41
CA PRO A 50 0.20 10.45 -19.15
C PRO A 50 0.02 8.96 -18.88
N GLY A 51 -1.19 8.54 -18.48
CA GLY A 51 -1.50 7.14 -18.19
C GLY A 51 -1.24 6.69 -16.76
N VAL A 52 -0.70 7.57 -15.92
CA VAL A 52 -0.67 7.39 -14.48
C VAL A 52 -1.69 8.35 -13.87
N TYR A 53 -2.77 7.81 -13.35
CA TYR A 53 -3.83 8.63 -12.76
C TYR A 53 -3.36 9.15 -11.40
N GLY A 54 -3.12 10.46 -11.30
CA GLY A 54 -3.09 11.17 -10.03
C GLY A 54 -4.48 11.72 -9.75
N SER A 55 -4.84 11.94 -8.50
CA SER A 55 -5.97 12.81 -8.23
C SER A 55 -5.61 14.20 -8.79
N LYS A 56 -6.54 14.88 -9.46
CA LYS A 56 -6.40 16.29 -9.86
C LYS A 56 -6.44 17.21 -8.62
N LEU A 57 -5.87 16.77 -7.51
CA LEU A 57 -5.71 17.59 -6.34
C LEU A 57 -4.68 18.66 -6.71
N GLU A 58 -5.11 19.89 -6.72
CA GLU A 58 -4.26 21.08 -6.77
C GLU A 58 -3.17 20.91 -5.71
N GLY A 59 -2.01 20.43 -6.10
CA GLY A 59 -0.92 20.12 -5.20
C GLY A 59 0.42 20.22 -5.90
N ASN A 60 1.36 20.80 -5.22
CA ASN A 60 2.75 20.90 -5.64
C ASN A 60 3.26 19.51 -6.12
N ARG A 61 3.82 19.44 -7.34
CA ARG A 61 4.44 18.25 -7.94
C ARG A 61 5.52 17.61 -7.05
N ALA A 62 6.03 18.33 -6.07
CA ALA A 62 6.97 17.83 -5.08
C ALA A 62 6.32 16.95 -3.99
N ASN A 63 5.00 16.92 -3.86
CA ASN A 63 4.33 16.11 -2.84
C ASN A 63 4.52 14.61 -3.09
N SER A 64 4.54 13.86 -2.00
CA SER A 64 4.64 12.41 -2.02
C SER A 64 3.31 11.71 -2.29
N SER A 65 3.38 10.56 -2.90
CA SER A 65 2.25 9.68 -3.20
C SER A 65 2.61 8.22 -2.98
N LEU A 66 1.60 7.37 -2.78
CA LEU A 66 1.73 5.92 -2.85
C LEU A 66 1.35 5.42 -4.25
N ILE A 67 2.09 4.40 -4.70
CA ILE A 67 1.75 3.68 -5.93
C ILE A 67 0.69 2.64 -5.60
N LEU A 68 -0.45 2.77 -6.28
CA LEU A 68 -1.51 1.78 -6.29
C LEU A 68 -1.84 1.38 -7.72
N THR A 69 -2.36 0.18 -7.89
CA THR A 69 -2.80 -0.35 -9.17
C THR A 69 -4.29 -0.69 -9.14
N ARG A 70 -4.92 -0.72 -10.30
CA ARG A 70 -6.17 -1.45 -10.54
C ARG A 70 -5.82 -2.76 -11.21
N ARG A 71 -6.27 -3.86 -10.66
CA ARG A 71 -6.06 -5.19 -11.25
C ARG A 71 -6.80 -5.31 -12.58
N ALA A 72 -6.20 -6.02 -13.54
CA ALA A 72 -6.81 -6.21 -14.85
C ALA A 72 -8.16 -6.94 -14.76
N SER A 73 -9.14 -6.53 -15.57
CA SER A 73 -10.50 -7.09 -15.55
C SER A 73 -10.58 -8.55 -16.02
N LYS A 74 -9.55 -9.04 -16.70
CA LYS A 74 -9.46 -10.42 -17.19
C LYS A 74 -8.93 -11.42 -16.15
N LEU A 75 -8.48 -10.95 -14.99
CA LEU A 75 -8.03 -11.83 -13.92
C LEU A 75 -9.23 -12.54 -13.29
N SER A 76 -9.06 -13.82 -12.98
CA SER A 76 -10.10 -14.65 -12.34
C SER A 76 -10.48 -14.17 -10.95
N ASN A 77 -9.53 -13.57 -10.23
CA ASN A 77 -9.72 -13.13 -8.86
C ASN A 77 -9.48 -11.62 -8.72
N HIS A 78 -10.37 -10.94 -7.98
CA HIS A 78 -10.22 -9.54 -7.58
C HIS A 78 -10.08 -8.54 -8.76
N ALA A 79 -10.70 -8.82 -9.91
CA ALA A 79 -10.68 -7.95 -11.08
C ALA A 79 -11.15 -6.52 -10.75
N GLY A 80 -10.43 -5.51 -11.24
CA GLY A 80 -10.76 -4.09 -11.05
C GLY A 80 -10.59 -3.57 -9.62
N GLN A 81 -10.11 -4.36 -8.65
CA GLN A 81 -9.86 -3.92 -7.29
C GLN A 81 -8.59 -3.09 -7.19
N TRP A 82 -8.55 -2.22 -6.19
CA TRP A 82 -7.35 -1.53 -5.77
C TRP A 82 -6.37 -2.49 -5.10
N ALA A 83 -5.11 -2.41 -5.46
CA ALA A 83 -4.04 -3.18 -4.85
C ALA A 83 -2.73 -2.38 -4.83
N PHE A 84 -1.84 -2.71 -3.91
CA PHE A 84 -0.43 -2.44 -4.08
C PHE A 84 0.16 -3.42 -5.10
N PRO A 85 1.22 -3.04 -5.85
CA PRO A 85 2.01 -4.02 -6.58
C PRO A 85 2.46 -5.12 -5.64
N GLY A 86 2.25 -6.39 -6.02
CA GLY A 86 2.58 -7.49 -5.14
C GLY A 86 1.96 -8.82 -5.54
N GLY A 87 2.52 -9.90 -5.00
CA GLY A 87 2.11 -11.25 -5.31
C GLY A 87 2.61 -12.29 -4.34
N ARG A 88 2.48 -13.56 -4.74
CA ARG A 88 2.95 -14.70 -3.95
C ARG A 88 4.47 -14.72 -3.87
N MET A 89 4.97 -15.11 -2.73
CA MET A 89 6.41 -15.37 -2.56
C MET A 89 6.80 -16.67 -3.26
N ASP A 90 7.80 -16.60 -4.10
CA ASP A 90 8.41 -17.78 -4.70
C ASP A 90 9.30 -18.52 -3.68
N LYS A 91 9.60 -19.79 -3.98
CA LYS A 91 10.42 -20.60 -3.10
C LYS A 91 11.81 -19.99 -2.92
N GLY A 92 12.14 -19.63 -1.70
CA GLY A 92 13.43 -19.06 -1.33
C GLY A 92 13.49 -17.53 -1.37
N GLU A 93 12.42 -16.86 -1.80
CA GLU A 93 12.33 -15.41 -1.72
C GLU A 93 12.08 -14.93 -0.29
N THR A 94 12.61 -13.77 0.01
CA THR A 94 12.19 -12.96 1.16
C THR A 94 11.02 -12.05 0.76
N PRO A 95 10.25 -11.49 1.69
CA PRO A 95 9.22 -10.50 1.37
C PRO A 95 9.75 -9.32 0.56
N GLU A 96 10.99 -8.90 0.83
CA GLU A 96 11.65 -7.82 0.09
C GLU A 96 11.92 -8.22 -1.36
N ASP A 97 12.43 -9.42 -1.58
CA ASP A 97 12.71 -9.91 -2.94
C ASP A 97 11.42 -9.96 -3.76
N THR A 98 10.34 -10.49 -3.17
CA THR A 98 9.01 -10.54 -3.80
C THR A 98 8.48 -9.15 -4.10
N ALA A 99 8.50 -8.23 -3.13
CA ALA A 99 7.98 -6.87 -3.34
C ALA A 99 8.73 -6.12 -4.45
N LEU A 100 10.05 -6.26 -4.53
CA LEU A 100 10.87 -5.66 -5.58
C LEU A 100 10.63 -6.31 -6.95
N ARG A 101 10.49 -7.63 -7.02
CA ARG A 101 10.18 -8.36 -8.25
C ARG A 101 8.83 -7.95 -8.81
N GLU A 102 7.79 -8.00 -7.98
CA GLU A 102 6.42 -7.66 -8.36
C GLU A 102 6.28 -6.19 -8.77
N LEU A 103 6.96 -5.27 -8.07
CA LEU A 103 7.01 -3.86 -8.45
C LEU A 103 7.57 -3.68 -9.86
N LYS A 104 8.63 -4.42 -10.20
CA LYS A 104 9.22 -4.43 -11.55
C LYS A 104 8.26 -5.06 -12.58
N GLU A 105 7.68 -6.22 -12.28
CA GLU A 105 6.83 -6.98 -13.20
C GLU A 105 5.51 -6.28 -13.51
N GLU A 106 4.82 -5.75 -12.50
CA GLU A 106 3.51 -5.12 -12.65
C GLU A 106 3.56 -3.67 -13.17
N VAL A 107 4.51 -2.88 -12.67
CA VAL A 107 4.56 -1.44 -12.96
C VAL A 107 5.86 -0.95 -13.60
N GLY A 108 6.82 -1.85 -13.86
CA GLY A 108 8.06 -1.56 -14.56
C GLY A 108 9.07 -0.75 -13.73
N LEU A 109 8.84 -0.54 -12.44
CA LEU A 109 9.74 0.23 -11.59
C LEU A 109 10.79 -0.70 -10.96
N LEU A 110 12.06 -0.51 -11.38
CA LEU A 110 13.19 -1.24 -10.86
C LEU A 110 13.85 -0.46 -9.71
N LEU A 111 13.78 -1.02 -8.50
CA LEU A 111 14.46 -0.51 -7.30
C LEU A 111 15.43 -1.56 -6.75
N GLY A 112 16.50 -1.10 -6.11
CA GLY A 112 17.42 -1.97 -5.36
C GLY A 112 16.98 -2.16 -3.91
N LYS A 113 17.64 -3.08 -3.20
CA LYS A 113 17.39 -3.34 -1.76
C LYS A 113 17.73 -2.14 -0.88
N ASP A 114 18.59 -1.25 -1.34
CA ASP A 114 18.95 0.04 -0.71
C ASP A 114 17.76 1.02 -0.62
N ARG A 115 16.69 0.74 -1.36
CA ARG A 115 15.45 1.53 -1.36
C ARG A 115 14.40 1.03 -0.37
N ILE A 116 14.66 -0.06 0.32
CA ILE A 116 13.79 -0.57 1.37
C ILE A 116 14.04 0.25 2.63
N ILE A 117 12.97 0.85 3.18
CA ILE A 117 13.04 1.69 4.38
C ILE A 117 12.32 1.09 5.57
N GLY A 118 11.68 -0.06 5.44
CA GLY A 118 11.08 -0.80 6.53
C GLY A 118 9.96 -1.74 6.12
N ARG A 119 9.26 -2.27 7.11
CA ARG A 119 8.07 -3.14 6.96
C ARG A 119 6.95 -2.66 7.88
N LEU A 120 5.72 -3.05 7.54
CA LEU A 120 4.57 -2.99 8.42
C LEU A 120 4.22 -4.39 8.92
N ASP A 121 3.17 -4.50 9.76
CA ASP A 121 2.71 -5.80 10.24
C ASP A 121 2.25 -6.70 9.09
N ASP A 122 2.53 -7.99 9.22
CA ASP A 122 1.87 -9.00 8.40
C ASP A 122 0.35 -8.92 8.58
N PHE A 123 -0.38 -9.02 7.47
CA PHE A 123 -1.83 -9.03 7.44
C PHE A 123 -2.35 -10.39 6.95
N ALA A 124 -3.11 -11.09 7.81
CA ALA A 124 -3.75 -12.35 7.44
C ALA A 124 -5.04 -12.07 6.65
N THR A 125 -5.19 -12.66 5.47
CA THR A 125 -6.37 -12.52 4.64
C THR A 125 -7.37 -13.65 4.87
N ARG A 126 -8.66 -13.39 4.66
CA ARG A 126 -9.72 -14.44 4.68
C ARG A 126 -9.50 -15.50 3.60
N SER A 127 -8.82 -15.17 2.52
CA SER A 127 -8.43 -16.11 1.48
C SER A 127 -7.22 -16.99 1.84
N GLY A 128 -6.73 -16.94 3.09
CA GLY A 128 -5.66 -17.82 3.59
C GLY A 128 -4.23 -17.42 3.20
N PHE A 129 -4.01 -16.16 2.81
CA PHE A 129 -2.67 -15.62 2.62
C PHE A 129 -2.22 -14.79 3.83
N VAL A 130 -0.92 -14.77 4.07
CA VAL A 130 -0.27 -13.77 4.91
C VAL A 130 0.46 -12.78 4.01
N ILE A 131 0.04 -11.52 4.03
CA ILE A 131 0.65 -10.44 3.24
C ILE A 131 1.65 -9.69 4.10
N THR A 132 2.89 -9.57 3.65
CA THR A 132 3.93 -8.73 4.25
C THR A 132 4.06 -7.42 3.46
N PRO A 133 3.71 -6.25 4.04
CA PRO A 133 3.94 -4.97 3.39
C PRO A 133 5.39 -4.52 3.57
N VAL A 134 6.09 -4.33 2.45
CA VAL A 134 7.46 -3.79 2.39
C VAL A 134 7.38 -2.33 1.96
N VAL A 135 7.94 -1.43 2.76
CA VAL A 135 7.93 0.01 2.49
C VAL A 135 9.18 0.39 1.72
N LEU A 136 8.97 1.04 0.56
CA LEU A 136 10.01 1.35 -0.42
C LEU A 136 10.04 2.85 -0.71
N TRP A 137 11.24 3.42 -0.79
CA TRP A 137 11.44 4.79 -1.23
C TRP A 137 11.80 4.84 -2.72
N GLY A 138 10.82 5.10 -3.59
CA GLY A 138 11.03 5.30 -5.02
C GLY A 138 11.62 6.69 -5.35
N GLY A 139 11.27 7.71 -4.54
CA GLY A 139 11.78 9.08 -4.72
C GLY A 139 11.13 9.81 -5.89
N THR A 140 11.93 10.67 -6.54
CA THR A 140 11.48 11.51 -7.65
C THR A 140 11.92 10.96 -9.01
N ASN A 141 11.32 11.46 -10.10
CA ASN A 141 11.69 11.14 -11.49
C ASN A 141 11.57 9.65 -11.87
N VAL A 142 10.69 8.92 -11.22
CA VAL A 142 10.41 7.52 -11.57
C VAL A 142 9.51 7.44 -12.80
N GLN A 143 9.80 6.47 -13.67
CA GLN A 143 8.98 6.15 -14.84
C GLN A 143 8.32 4.80 -14.65
N PHE A 144 7.11 4.64 -15.17
CA PHE A 144 6.37 3.40 -15.09
C PHE A 144 6.14 2.79 -16.47
N SER A 145 6.15 1.45 -16.49
CA SER A 145 5.79 0.65 -17.65
C SER A 145 4.80 -0.43 -17.20
N ARG A 146 3.52 -0.18 -17.42
CA ARG A 146 2.44 -1.07 -16.97
C ARG A 146 2.48 -2.41 -17.69
N ASN A 147 2.38 -3.51 -16.95
CA ASN A 147 2.07 -4.83 -17.51
C ASN A 147 0.55 -4.97 -17.74
N PRO A 148 0.04 -4.89 -18.98
CA PRO A 148 -1.39 -4.90 -19.24
C PRO A 148 -2.07 -6.24 -18.99
N ALA A 149 -1.32 -7.32 -18.80
CA ALA A 149 -1.86 -8.64 -18.46
C ALA A 149 -2.36 -8.69 -17.01
N GLU A 150 -1.75 -7.92 -16.11
CA GLU A 150 -2.01 -7.96 -14.67
C GLU A 150 -2.60 -6.66 -14.14
N VAL A 151 -2.20 -5.53 -14.72
CA VAL A 151 -2.56 -4.19 -14.24
C VAL A 151 -3.39 -3.45 -15.29
N ALA A 152 -4.58 -3.00 -14.92
CA ALA A 152 -5.44 -2.17 -15.75
C ALA A 152 -4.95 -0.71 -15.79
N SER A 153 -4.55 -0.17 -14.64
CA SER A 153 -4.04 1.21 -14.50
C SER A 153 -3.13 1.36 -13.29
N ILE A 154 -2.18 2.30 -13.39
CA ILE A 154 -1.29 2.70 -12.30
C ILE A 154 -1.76 4.06 -11.79
N HIS A 155 -1.72 4.25 -10.48
CA HIS A 155 -2.16 5.47 -9.81
C HIS A 155 -1.10 5.94 -8.82
N ARG A 156 -0.80 7.23 -8.84
CA ARG A 156 -0.05 7.94 -7.80
C ARG A 156 -1.06 8.64 -6.91
N ILE A 157 -1.41 8.03 -5.78
CA ILE A 157 -2.37 8.61 -4.84
C ILE A 157 -1.62 9.45 -3.82
N PRO A 158 -1.82 10.79 -3.77
CA PRO A 158 -1.13 11.64 -2.82
C PRO A 158 -1.34 11.18 -1.38
N ILE A 159 -0.28 11.12 -0.58
CA ILE A 159 -0.35 10.68 0.83
C ILE A 159 -1.37 11.53 1.61
N ARG A 160 -1.51 12.83 1.27
CA ARG A 160 -2.50 13.72 1.88
C ARG A 160 -3.94 13.23 1.74
N GLU A 161 -4.24 12.46 0.68
CA GLU A 161 -5.57 11.88 0.48
C GLU A 161 -5.95 10.94 1.61
N PHE A 162 -4.98 10.23 2.14
CA PHE A 162 -5.17 9.30 3.25
C PHE A 162 -5.17 9.98 4.62
N LEU A 163 -4.83 11.28 4.68
CA LEU A 163 -4.87 12.11 5.90
C LEU A 163 -6.16 12.92 6.03
N ARG A 164 -7.16 12.65 5.20
CA ARG A 164 -8.48 13.29 5.26
C ARG A 164 -9.16 13.01 6.60
N GLU A 165 -10.02 13.91 7.04
CA GLU A 165 -10.76 13.78 8.30
C GLU A 165 -11.77 12.61 8.28
N ASP A 166 -12.29 12.24 7.08
CA ASP A 166 -13.19 11.11 6.90
C ASP A 166 -12.46 9.77 6.70
N ALA A 167 -11.15 9.71 6.93
CA ALA A 167 -10.35 8.50 6.85
C ALA A 167 -9.88 8.05 8.25
N PRO A 168 -10.01 6.76 8.60
CA PRO A 168 -10.62 5.65 7.84
C PRO A 168 -12.14 5.63 7.96
N ILE A 169 -12.82 4.98 7.00
CA ILE A 169 -14.23 4.63 7.09
C ILE A 169 -14.33 3.24 7.72
N LEU A 170 -15.02 3.14 8.85
CA LEU A 170 -15.26 1.89 9.56
C LEU A 170 -16.73 1.49 9.45
N GLU A 171 -16.99 0.31 8.90
CA GLU A 171 -18.34 -0.22 8.70
C GLU A 171 -18.54 -1.48 9.51
N GLN A 172 -19.54 -1.48 10.40
CA GLN A 172 -19.94 -2.68 11.10
C GLN A 172 -20.75 -3.58 10.17
N ILE A 173 -20.42 -4.87 10.18
CA ILE A 173 -21.12 -5.89 9.40
C ILE A 173 -21.68 -6.97 10.34
N PRO A 174 -22.85 -7.57 10.05
CA PRO A 174 -23.45 -8.59 10.91
C PRO A 174 -22.61 -9.86 11.09
N GLU A 175 -21.74 -10.15 10.12
CA GLU A 175 -20.93 -11.37 10.04
C GLU A 175 -19.65 -11.31 10.90
N SER A 176 -19.29 -10.16 11.47
CA SER A 176 -18.07 -10.00 12.28
C SER A 176 -18.24 -8.95 13.38
N GLU A 177 -17.64 -9.22 14.55
CA GLU A 177 -17.51 -8.24 15.62
C GLU A 177 -16.52 -7.11 15.27
N ASN A 178 -15.61 -7.37 14.32
CA ASN A 178 -14.63 -6.42 13.87
C ASN A 178 -15.16 -5.60 12.67
N PRO A 179 -14.93 -4.28 12.65
CA PRO A 179 -15.39 -3.46 11.53
C PRO A 179 -14.57 -3.71 10.27
N VAL A 180 -15.23 -3.61 9.12
CA VAL A 180 -14.58 -3.54 7.81
C VAL A 180 -13.93 -2.16 7.67
N LEU A 181 -12.64 -2.14 7.37
CA LEU A 181 -11.91 -0.91 7.15
C LEU A 181 -11.86 -0.56 5.65
N ARG A 182 -12.23 0.69 5.34
CA ARG A 182 -12.08 1.29 4.02
C ARG A 182 -11.31 2.60 4.12
N MET A 183 -10.48 2.88 3.12
CA MET A 183 -9.80 4.17 2.98
C MET A 183 -10.41 4.96 1.82
N PRO A 184 -10.87 6.19 2.05
CA PRO A 184 -11.42 7.01 0.97
C PRO A 184 -10.32 7.38 -0.03
N VAL A 185 -10.70 7.49 -1.31
CA VAL A 185 -9.86 7.97 -2.40
C VAL A 185 -10.74 8.69 -3.43
N GLY A 186 -10.57 10.00 -3.56
CA GLY A 186 -11.48 10.85 -4.34
C GLY A 186 -12.92 10.70 -3.84
N SER A 187 -13.84 10.33 -4.74
CA SER A 187 -15.24 10.01 -4.45
C SER A 187 -15.52 8.51 -4.25
N SER A 188 -14.46 7.69 -4.21
CA SER A 188 -14.53 6.23 -4.06
C SER A 188 -13.82 5.78 -2.77
N TRP A 189 -13.60 4.49 -2.62
CA TRP A 189 -12.90 3.92 -1.48
C TRP A 189 -12.09 2.68 -1.88
N ILE A 190 -11.10 2.38 -1.06
CA ILE A 190 -10.26 1.19 -1.12
C ILE A 190 -10.66 0.29 0.04
N ALA A 191 -10.79 -1.01 -0.17
CA ALA A 191 -11.11 -1.98 0.87
C ALA A 191 -9.86 -2.66 1.46
N ALA A 192 -10.00 -3.24 2.66
CA ALA A 192 -9.03 -4.17 3.21
C ALA A 192 -8.87 -5.41 2.30
N PRO A 193 -7.66 -6.00 2.17
CA PRO A 193 -6.47 -5.72 2.97
C PRO A 193 -5.72 -4.44 2.59
N THR A 194 -5.83 -3.96 1.35
CA THR A 194 -5.10 -2.77 0.86
C THR A 194 -5.37 -1.54 1.75
N ALA A 195 -6.62 -1.31 2.12
CA ALA A 195 -6.99 -0.19 3.00
C ALA A 195 -6.36 -0.29 4.39
N ALA A 196 -6.30 -1.49 4.99
CA ALA A 196 -5.69 -1.70 6.30
C ALA A 196 -4.18 -1.38 6.26
N ILE A 197 -3.50 -1.80 5.19
CA ILE A 197 -2.07 -1.50 4.98
C ILE A 197 -1.85 0.01 4.79
N ILE A 198 -2.69 0.70 4.00
CA ILE A 198 -2.63 2.17 3.85
C ILE A 198 -2.83 2.86 5.19
N TYR A 199 -3.84 2.43 5.95
CA TYR A 199 -4.13 3.00 7.26
C TYR A 199 -2.96 2.81 8.23
N GLN A 200 -2.37 1.62 8.28
CA GLN A 200 -1.21 1.38 9.12
C GLN A 200 0.00 2.21 8.66
N PHE A 201 0.24 2.34 7.35
CA PHE A 201 1.30 3.19 6.82
C PHE A 201 1.10 4.67 7.23
N ARG A 202 -0.14 5.19 7.12
CA ARG A 202 -0.49 6.52 7.61
C ARG A 202 -0.16 6.70 9.09
N GLU A 203 -0.65 5.79 9.92
CA GLU A 203 -0.51 5.91 11.36
C GLU A 203 0.94 5.73 11.81
N VAL A 204 1.62 4.70 11.30
CA VAL A 204 3.00 4.38 11.67
C VAL A 204 3.99 5.28 10.92
N GLY A 205 4.03 5.20 9.60
CA GLY A 205 5.06 5.85 8.80
C GLY A 205 4.97 7.38 8.83
N ILE A 206 3.75 7.93 8.74
CA ILE A 206 3.56 9.39 8.68
C ILE A 206 3.38 10.01 10.07
N LEU A 207 2.54 9.42 10.92
CA LEU A 207 2.15 10.01 12.21
C LEU A 207 2.94 9.46 13.41
N GLY A 208 3.86 8.50 13.23
CA GLY A 208 4.70 7.93 14.29
C GLY A 208 3.94 7.17 15.37
N LYS A 209 2.74 6.67 15.09
CA LYS A 209 1.89 5.96 16.05
C LYS A 209 2.12 4.45 15.99
N GLN A 210 1.91 3.76 17.11
CA GLN A 210 2.07 2.30 17.25
C GLN A 210 0.77 1.53 16.88
N THR A 211 0.08 1.93 15.81
CA THR A 211 -1.24 1.41 15.44
C THR A 211 -1.15 0.02 14.79
N ARG A 212 -1.98 -0.91 15.26
CA ARG A 212 -2.12 -2.27 14.72
C ARG A 212 -3.44 -2.41 13.97
N VAL A 213 -3.42 -3.21 12.88
CA VAL A 213 -4.56 -3.31 11.95
C VAL A 213 -5.07 -4.74 11.76
N ALA A 214 -4.45 -5.73 12.39
CA ALA A 214 -4.79 -7.16 12.22
C ALA A 214 -6.23 -7.52 12.65
N HIS A 215 -6.89 -6.66 13.43
CA HIS A 215 -8.27 -6.85 13.89
C HIS A 215 -9.32 -6.34 12.90
N TYR A 216 -8.93 -5.58 11.86
CA TYR A 216 -9.91 -5.10 10.88
C TYR A 216 -10.35 -6.19 9.92
N GLU A 217 -11.65 -6.18 9.63
CA GLU A 217 -12.28 -7.16 8.75
C GLU A 217 -12.16 -6.76 7.28
N GLN A 218 -12.25 -7.75 6.41
CA GLN A 218 -12.34 -7.59 4.97
C GLN A 218 -13.81 -7.57 4.54
N PRO A 219 -14.17 -6.86 3.46
CA PRO A 219 -15.53 -6.87 2.96
C PRO A 219 -15.93 -8.27 2.48
N TYR A 220 -17.20 -8.59 2.57
CA TYR A 220 -17.75 -9.93 2.29
C TYR A 220 -17.35 -10.49 0.90
N PHE A 221 -17.23 -9.64 -0.11
CA PHE A 221 -16.79 -10.08 -1.43
C PHE A 221 -15.33 -10.59 -1.48
N ALA A 222 -14.51 -10.26 -0.49
CA ALA A 222 -13.12 -10.71 -0.37
C ALA A 222 -12.97 -12.03 0.41
N TRP A 223 -14.09 -12.63 0.87
CA TRP A 223 -14.08 -13.87 1.64
C TRP A 223 -14.11 -15.13 0.76
N ARG A 224 -14.20 -14.98 -0.58
CA ARG A 224 -14.31 -16.08 -1.55
C ARG A 224 -13.09 -16.15 -2.46
#